data_17463d04419810d6f0952871c450dd08
#
_entry.id   17463d04419810d6f0952871c450dd08
#
_cell.length_a   1.000
_cell.length_b   1.000
_cell.length_c   1.000
_cell.angle_alpha   90.00
_cell.angle_beta   90.00
_cell.angle_gamma   90.00
#
_symmetry.space_group_name_H-M   'P 1'
#
loop_
_entity.id
_entity.type
_entity.pdbx_description
1 polymer ?
#
loop_
_entity_poly.entity_id
_entity_poly.type
_entity_poly.pdbx_seq_one_letter_code
_entity_poly.pdbx_strand_id
1 'polypeptide(L)'
;MEKAVNEIVTVSPIEVFKNRKRILKNPLPFHHENFEKYGDTFKVNIGVGGKVVFTKDAETIQYILQKNHKNYHKSSLQTKDLGKYIGRGLLTSNGGFWRVHRRMVQPAFHKRKLQGLLGVMFKSIEQELKRIKEDRDYDVFPLMGDIAFQVVAQSLFSADNLRKRMRRLQEITETNQKMLIKEMRQPFFKWWFHLKGEIGKHLKLSKEAQELLDTIINERISSGAEKDDLLDMLLQARYEDGTPMSRQQLIDEVLILFTAGHETTANALSFTLFLLAKNPKFQEEVFKEVSKVDFSADLMEAISQLNFTKNCIEEAMRLYPPVYVIDRVSLETDKVKGRTYEKDTVWLMSMYELHRTETCWKDPEKFDPYRFQKGDPKRYASYYYPFGAGPRMCVGNNFAMFEMVLVIGLILKKYKVGTQMREVAINPLISLKPKSVPLQFSMR
;
A
#
# COMPACT_ATOMS: atom_id res chain seq x y z
N MET A 1 29.38 -34.69 -5.41
CA MET A 1 28.09 -34.98 -6.05
C MET A 1 27.22 -33.70 -5.93
N GLU A 2 27.18 -32.87 -6.96
CA GLU A 2 26.23 -31.78 -7.03
C GLU A 2 24.83 -32.40 -7.04
N LYS A 3 24.01 -32.06 -6.03
CA LYS A 3 22.59 -32.38 -6.04
C LYS A 3 22.00 -31.73 -7.29
N ALA A 4 21.48 -32.54 -8.21
CA ALA A 4 20.72 -32.04 -9.36
C ALA A 4 19.71 -31.01 -8.87
N VAL A 5 19.90 -29.76 -9.27
CA VAL A 5 18.99 -28.66 -8.91
C VAL A 5 17.69 -28.95 -9.62
N ASN A 6 16.70 -29.50 -8.91
CA ASN A 6 15.41 -29.84 -9.48
C ASN A 6 14.85 -28.66 -10.29
N GLU A 7 14.43 -28.94 -11.51
CA GLU A 7 13.83 -27.95 -12.39
C GLU A 7 12.57 -27.36 -11.75
N ILE A 8 12.41 -26.03 -11.82
CA ILE A 8 11.22 -25.37 -11.26
C ILE A 8 10.01 -25.74 -12.09
N VAL A 9 8.99 -26.27 -11.46
CA VAL A 9 7.73 -26.63 -12.10
C VAL A 9 7.08 -25.42 -12.79
N THR A 10 6.60 -25.64 -14.00
CA THR A 10 5.91 -24.61 -14.77
C THR A 10 4.42 -24.97 -14.92
N VAL A 11 3.55 -24.16 -14.36
CA VAL A 11 2.10 -24.23 -14.57
C VAL A 11 1.80 -23.91 -16.03
N SER A 12 1.09 -24.80 -16.71
CA SER A 12 0.83 -24.71 -18.16
C SER A 12 -0.19 -23.60 -18.50
N PRO A 13 -0.15 -23.06 -19.73
CA PRO A 13 -1.17 -22.10 -20.19
C PRO A 13 -2.60 -22.68 -20.16
N ILE A 14 -2.73 -24.00 -20.36
CA ILE A 14 -4.03 -24.70 -20.30
C ILE A 14 -4.59 -24.66 -18.88
N GLU A 15 -3.76 -24.87 -17.87
CA GLU A 15 -4.16 -24.80 -16.46
C GLU A 15 -4.57 -23.37 -16.06
N VAL A 16 -3.82 -22.38 -16.50
CA VAL A 16 -4.17 -20.95 -16.33
C VAL A 16 -5.51 -20.64 -16.99
N PHE A 17 -5.71 -21.11 -18.22
CA PHE A 17 -6.95 -20.88 -18.95
C PHE A 17 -8.17 -21.56 -18.28
N LYS A 18 -8.04 -22.79 -17.80
CA LYS A 18 -9.08 -23.49 -17.05
C LYS A 18 -9.49 -22.69 -15.79
N ASN A 19 -8.53 -22.09 -15.09
CA ASN A 19 -8.74 -21.31 -13.87
C ASN A 19 -9.04 -19.81 -14.12
N ARG A 20 -9.10 -19.33 -15.37
CA ARG A 20 -9.17 -17.90 -15.71
C ARG A 20 -10.28 -17.12 -15.00
N LYS A 21 -11.50 -17.67 -14.90
CA LYS A 21 -12.62 -16.99 -14.22
C LYS A 21 -12.34 -16.78 -12.73
N ARG A 22 -11.71 -17.75 -12.11
CA ARG A 22 -11.33 -17.76 -10.69
C ARG A 22 -10.18 -16.78 -10.45
N ILE A 23 -9.14 -16.83 -11.29
CA ILE A 23 -7.99 -15.90 -11.25
C ILE A 23 -8.47 -14.45 -11.45
N LEU A 24 -9.35 -14.20 -12.41
CA LEU A 24 -9.91 -12.87 -12.66
C LEU A 24 -10.73 -12.32 -11.49
N LYS A 25 -11.40 -13.18 -10.73
CA LYS A 25 -12.19 -12.78 -9.57
C LYS A 25 -11.32 -12.58 -8.32
N ASN A 26 -10.48 -13.57 -8.01
CA ASN A 26 -9.55 -13.55 -6.89
C ASN A 26 -8.37 -14.51 -7.20
N PRO A 27 -7.16 -14.00 -7.46
CA PRO A 27 -6.01 -14.84 -7.80
C PRO A 27 -5.39 -15.56 -6.59
N LEU A 28 -5.65 -15.12 -5.35
CA LEU A 28 -4.96 -15.64 -4.16
C LEU A 28 -5.16 -17.14 -3.94
N PRO A 29 -6.37 -17.72 -4.07
CA PRO A 29 -6.53 -19.16 -3.94
C PRO A 29 -5.74 -19.95 -4.98
N PHE A 30 -5.62 -19.44 -6.22
CA PHE A 30 -4.81 -20.07 -7.25
C PHE A 30 -3.32 -19.98 -6.92
N HIS A 31 -2.84 -18.85 -6.38
CA HIS A 31 -1.46 -18.73 -5.91
C HIS A 31 -1.18 -19.72 -4.78
N HIS A 32 -2.04 -19.75 -3.76
CA HIS A 32 -1.92 -20.62 -2.60
C HIS A 32 -1.83 -22.09 -3.00
N GLU A 33 -2.78 -22.60 -3.78
CA GLU A 33 -2.80 -23.99 -4.26
C GLU A 33 -1.53 -24.39 -5.02
N ASN A 34 -0.97 -23.45 -5.81
CA ASN A 34 0.26 -23.72 -6.53
C ASN A 34 1.50 -23.69 -5.60
N PHE A 35 1.52 -22.81 -4.58
CA PHE A 35 2.57 -22.84 -3.56
C PHE A 35 2.54 -24.13 -2.74
N GLU A 36 1.37 -24.61 -2.33
CA GLU A 36 1.22 -25.88 -1.62
C GLU A 36 1.65 -27.09 -2.49
N LYS A 37 1.31 -27.06 -3.78
CA LYS A 37 1.60 -28.17 -4.69
C LYS A 37 3.05 -28.20 -5.16
N TYR A 38 3.66 -27.05 -5.40
CA TYR A 38 4.96 -26.95 -6.09
C TYR A 38 6.09 -26.37 -5.23
N GLY A 39 5.78 -25.98 -3.99
CA GLY A 39 6.72 -25.37 -3.05
C GLY A 39 6.87 -23.85 -3.23
N ASP A 40 7.88 -23.29 -2.55
CA ASP A 40 8.03 -21.84 -2.36
C ASP A 40 8.34 -21.05 -3.65
N THR A 41 8.62 -21.72 -4.77
CA THR A 41 8.90 -21.06 -6.05
C THR A 41 8.42 -21.94 -7.21
N PHE A 42 7.60 -21.39 -8.09
CA PHE A 42 7.13 -22.02 -9.32
C PHE A 42 7.04 -21.00 -10.46
N LYS A 43 6.94 -21.49 -11.69
CA LYS A 43 6.72 -20.64 -12.87
C LYS A 43 5.27 -20.77 -13.35
N VAL A 44 4.73 -19.69 -13.88
CA VAL A 44 3.43 -19.69 -14.58
C VAL A 44 3.67 -19.25 -16.00
N ASN A 45 3.25 -20.07 -16.97
CA ASN A 45 3.28 -19.69 -18.37
C ASN A 45 1.93 -19.08 -18.76
N ILE A 46 1.92 -17.78 -19.03
CA ILE A 46 0.73 -17.02 -19.41
C ILE A 46 0.59 -16.87 -20.96
N GLY A 47 1.21 -17.77 -21.69
CA GLY A 47 1.17 -17.76 -23.16
C GLY A 47 1.98 -16.63 -23.77
N VAL A 48 1.36 -15.80 -24.62
CA VAL A 48 2.03 -14.67 -25.30
C VAL A 48 2.67 -13.66 -24.30
N GLY A 49 2.19 -13.62 -23.06
CA GLY A 49 2.76 -12.78 -21.98
C GLY A 49 4.05 -13.34 -21.35
N GLY A 50 4.52 -14.53 -21.78
CA GLY A 50 5.75 -15.15 -21.31
C GLY A 50 5.58 -15.94 -20.00
N LYS A 51 6.70 -16.15 -19.30
CA LYS A 51 6.75 -16.87 -18.03
C LYS A 51 6.98 -15.90 -16.87
N VAL A 52 6.20 -16.07 -15.82
CA VAL A 52 6.33 -15.32 -14.57
C VAL A 52 6.78 -16.27 -13.47
N VAL A 53 7.80 -15.91 -12.72
CA VAL A 53 8.27 -16.65 -11.55
C VAL A 53 7.54 -16.16 -10.32
N PHE A 54 6.78 -17.02 -9.68
CA PHE A 54 6.13 -16.77 -8.40
C PHE A 54 7.01 -17.29 -7.27
N THR A 55 7.18 -16.49 -6.23
CA THR A 55 7.92 -16.91 -5.05
C THR A 55 7.36 -16.36 -3.74
N LYS A 56 7.39 -17.21 -2.69
CA LYS A 56 7.25 -16.85 -1.27
C LYS A 56 8.53 -17.15 -0.48
N ASP A 57 9.60 -17.55 -1.17
CA ASP A 57 10.89 -17.86 -0.53
C ASP A 57 11.56 -16.60 0.02
N ALA A 58 11.74 -16.56 1.34
CA ALA A 58 12.25 -15.40 2.06
C ALA A 58 13.65 -14.96 1.61
N GLU A 59 14.55 -15.91 1.34
CA GLU A 59 15.91 -15.59 0.89
C GLU A 59 15.94 -15.01 -0.52
N THR A 60 15.13 -15.57 -1.43
CA THR A 60 14.96 -15.06 -2.80
C THR A 60 14.38 -13.64 -2.78
N ILE A 61 13.35 -13.41 -1.97
CA ILE A 61 12.72 -12.10 -1.82
C ILE A 61 13.72 -11.08 -1.26
N GLN A 62 14.46 -11.45 -0.20
CA GLN A 62 15.49 -10.60 0.37
C GLN A 62 16.59 -10.31 -0.66
N TYR A 63 17.03 -11.31 -1.41
CA TYR A 63 18.05 -11.15 -2.45
C TYR A 63 17.61 -10.14 -3.50
N ILE A 64 16.40 -10.30 -4.06
CA ILE A 64 15.86 -9.44 -5.11
C ILE A 64 15.61 -8.02 -4.62
N LEU A 65 15.04 -7.85 -3.42
CA LEU A 65 14.64 -6.53 -2.93
C LEU A 65 15.78 -5.76 -2.27
N GLN A 66 16.77 -6.44 -1.70
CA GLN A 66 17.82 -5.81 -0.89
C GLN A 66 19.23 -6.07 -1.44
N LYS A 67 19.67 -7.33 -1.51
CA LYS A 67 21.08 -7.66 -1.80
C LYS A 67 21.47 -7.32 -3.24
N ASN A 68 20.68 -7.74 -4.23
CA ASN A 68 20.93 -7.50 -5.66
C ASN A 68 19.89 -6.58 -6.31
N HIS A 69 19.29 -5.66 -5.54
CA HIS A 69 18.23 -4.75 -6.00
C HIS A 69 18.58 -3.94 -7.26
N LYS A 70 19.86 -3.78 -7.57
CA LYS A 70 20.34 -3.04 -8.76
C LYS A 70 19.99 -3.78 -10.05
N ASN A 71 19.98 -5.11 -10.01
CA ASN A 71 19.61 -5.96 -11.16
C ASN A 71 18.08 -6.10 -11.34
N TYR A 72 17.27 -5.50 -10.46
CA TYR A 72 15.82 -5.71 -10.47
C TYR A 72 15.04 -4.41 -10.53
N HIS A 73 14.33 -4.19 -11.64
CA HIS A 73 13.50 -3.03 -11.87
C HIS A 73 12.00 -3.35 -11.65
N LYS A 74 11.19 -2.32 -11.49
CA LYS A 74 9.73 -2.43 -11.56
C LYS A 74 9.33 -2.83 -12.96
N SER A 75 8.26 -3.62 -13.09
CA SER A 75 7.75 -4.06 -14.39
C SER A 75 7.11 -2.92 -15.20
N SER A 76 6.80 -3.21 -16.45
CA SER A 76 6.06 -2.31 -17.33
C SER A 76 4.66 -1.99 -16.81
N LEU A 77 4.08 -2.88 -16.00
CA LEU A 77 2.80 -2.66 -15.34
C LEU A 77 2.83 -1.40 -14.46
N GLN A 78 3.90 -1.23 -13.65
CA GLN A 78 4.05 -0.05 -12.81
C GLN A 78 4.53 1.17 -13.63
N THR A 79 5.51 0.99 -14.51
CA THR A 79 6.19 2.12 -15.16
C THR A 79 5.46 2.65 -16.38
N LYS A 80 4.70 1.81 -17.09
CA LYS A 80 3.92 2.20 -18.28
C LYS A 80 2.42 2.22 -18.01
N ASP A 81 1.85 1.08 -17.59
CA ASP A 81 0.39 0.95 -17.48
C ASP A 81 -0.20 1.79 -16.33
N LEU A 82 0.42 1.81 -15.16
CA LEU A 82 0.05 2.70 -14.07
C LEU A 82 0.50 4.15 -14.35
N GLY A 83 1.74 4.31 -14.82
CA GLY A 83 2.34 5.62 -15.10
C GLY A 83 1.53 6.51 -16.04
N LYS A 84 0.83 5.93 -17.04
CA LYS A 84 -0.02 6.71 -17.95
C LYS A 84 -1.22 7.39 -17.26
N TYR A 85 -1.63 6.89 -16.07
CA TYR A 85 -2.75 7.43 -15.31
C TYR A 85 -2.34 8.39 -14.20
N ILE A 86 -1.18 8.16 -13.56
CA ILE A 86 -0.74 8.94 -12.40
C ILE A 86 0.58 9.70 -12.61
N GLY A 87 1.12 9.69 -13.83
CA GLY A 87 2.35 10.38 -14.15
C GLY A 87 3.63 9.58 -13.85
N ARG A 88 4.78 10.22 -14.02
CA ARG A 88 6.12 9.66 -13.88
C ARG A 88 6.81 10.17 -12.62
N GLY A 89 6.80 9.39 -11.55
CA GLY A 89 7.45 9.77 -10.30
C GLY A 89 7.92 8.57 -9.50
N LEU A 90 7.98 8.72 -8.18
CA LEU A 90 8.60 7.76 -7.28
C LEU A 90 8.03 6.33 -7.41
N LEU A 91 6.72 6.18 -7.62
CA LEU A 91 6.08 4.86 -7.76
C LEU A 91 6.27 4.25 -9.15
N THR A 92 6.32 5.06 -10.20
CA THR A 92 6.23 4.64 -11.61
C THR A 92 7.54 4.72 -12.38
N SER A 93 8.67 4.94 -11.72
CA SER A 93 9.97 5.11 -12.37
C SER A 93 11.03 4.12 -11.88
N ASN A 94 12.10 4.01 -12.66
CA ASN A 94 13.26 3.14 -12.43
C ASN A 94 14.58 3.90 -12.61
N GLY A 95 15.69 3.23 -12.28
CA GLY A 95 17.06 3.66 -12.60
C GLY A 95 17.49 4.95 -11.90
N GLY A 96 18.26 5.77 -12.61
CA GLY A 96 18.79 7.05 -12.12
C GLY A 96 17.70 8.05 -11.78
N PHE A 97 16.67 8.17 -12.62
CA PHE A 97 15.53 9.04 -12.40
C PHE A 97 14.87 8.75 -11.04
N TRP A 98 14.51 7.49 -10.79
CA TRP A 98 13.93 7.09 -9.50
C TRP A 98 14.85 7.45 -8.31
N ARG A 99 16.17 7.21 -8.45
CA ARG A 99 17.13 7.46 -7.37
C ARG A 99 17.19 8.94 -6.99
N VAL A 100 17.23 9.81 -8.00
CA VAL A 100 17.24 11.26 -7.80
C VAL A 100 15.95 11.71 -7.12
N HIS A 101 14.80 11.33 -7.63
CA HIS A 101 13.50 11.69 -7.04
C HIS A 101 13.30 11.11 -5.63
N ARG A 102 13.80 9.89 -5.37
CA ARG A 102 13.80 9.33 -4.01
C ARG A 102 14.54 10.22 -3.02
N ARG A 103 15.71 10.75 -3.40
CA ARG A 103 16.50 11.66 -2.55
C ARG A 103 15.78 12.98 -2.30
N MET A 104 15.04 13.49 -3.26
CA MET A 104 14.29 14.74 -3.13
C MET A 104 13.05 14.60 -2.25
N VAL A 105 12.31 13.50 -2.41
CA VAL A 105 11.03 13.29 -1.71
C VAL A 105 11.22 12.75 -0.30
N GLN A 106 12.21 11.87 -0.08
CA GLN A 106 12.38 11.17 1.19
C GLN A 106 12.56 12.08 2.41
N PRO A 107 13.28 13.23 2.35
CA PRO A 107 13.43 14.12 3.50
C PRO A 107 12.11 14.64 4.08
N ALA A 108 11.08 14.84 3.26
CA ALA A 108 9.74 15.25 3.72
C ALA A 108 9.07 14.20 4.63
N PHE A 109 9.48 12.92 4.52
CA PHE A 109 8.93 11.80 5.30
C PHE A 109 9.82 11.39 6.49
N HIS A 110 10.84 12.17 6.84
CA HIS A 110 11.60 11.95 8.07
C HIS A 110 10.75 12.27 9.30
N LYS A 111 10.88 11.48 10.37
CA LYS A 111 10.10 11.63 11.62
C LYS A 111 10.01 13.07 12.12
N ARG A 112 11.13 13.82 12.12
CA ARG A 112 11.18 15.22 12.56
C ARG A 112 10.26 16.14 11.74
N LYS A 113 10.18 15.93 10.40
CA LYS A 113 9.28 16.71 9.55
C LYS A 113 7.83 16.30 9.73
N LEU A 114 7.57 14.99 9.86
CA LEU A 114 6.24 14.46 10.12
C LEU A 114 5.67 14.91 11.46
N GLN A 115 6.50 15.19 12.48
CA GLN A 115 6.04 15.74 13.75
C GLN A 115 5.24 17.03 13.57
N GLY A 116 5.66 17.92 12.66
CA GLY A 116 4.92 19.13 12.33
C GLY A 116 3.53 18.90 11.72
N LEU A 117 3.31 17.72 11.10
CA LEU A 117 2.04 17.36 10.48
C LEU A 117 1.07 16.64 11.42
N LEU A 118 1.52 16.18 12.59
CA LEU A 118 0.67 15.38 13.50
C LEU A 118 -0.57 16.14 13.96
N GLY A 119 -0.46 17.45 14.22
CA GLY A 119 -1.60 18.27 14.59
C GLY A 119 -2.67 18.35 13.50
N VAL A 120 -2.25 18.44 12.25
CA VAL A 120 -3.15 18.42 11.08
C VAL A 120 -3.81 17.04 10.93
N MET A 121 -3.03 15.95 11.06
CA MET A 121 -3.55 14.58 11.02
C MET A 121 -4.59 14.38 12.12
N PHE A 122 -4.27 14.72 13.35
CA PHE A 122 -5.14 14.55 14.52
C PHE A 122 -6.47 15.26 14.35
N LYS A 123 -6.45 16.55 13.97
CA LYS A 123 -7.67 17.34 13.70
C LYS A 123 -8.52 16.73 12.57
N SER A 124 -7.88 16.31 11.49
CA SER A 124 -8.59 15.68 10.35
C SER A 124 -9.27 14.38 10.78
N ILE A 125 -8.59 13.55 11.57
CA ILE A 125 -9.15 12.31 12.11
C ILE A 125 -10.34 12.61 13.02
N GLU A 126 -10.20 13.52 13.98
CA GLU A 126 -11.29 13.86 14.90
C GLU A 126 -12.55 14.38 14.18
N GLN A 127 -12.37 15.19 13.12
CA GLN A 127 -13.49 15.67 12.30
C GLN A 127 -14.23 14.53 11.61
N GLU A 128 -13.53 13.60 11.00
CA GLU A 128 -14.15 12.48 10.28
C GLU A 128 -14.75 11.45 11.26
N LEU A 129 -14.17 11.24 12.44
CA LEU A 129 -14.72 10.35 13.46
C LEU A 129 -16.08 10.80 14.01
N LYS A 130 -16.42 12.10 13.94
CA LYS A 130 -17.77 12.61 14.27
C LYS A 130 -18.87 12.05 13.38
N ARG A 131 -18.53 11.42 12.25
CA ARG A 131 -19.48 10.78 11.33
C ARG A 131 -19.84 9.36 11.73
N ILE A 132 -19.16 8.79 12.72
CA ILE A 132 -19.51 7.46 13.25
C ILE A 132 -20.92 7.53 13.84
N LYS A 133 -21.74 6.57 13.44
CA LYS A 133 -23.12 6.40 13.91
C LYS A 133 -23.16 5.21 14.85
N GLU A 134 -23.70 5.44 16.02
CA GLU A 134 -23.79 4.47 17.11
C GLU A 134 -24.95 3.51 16.92
N ASP A 135 -24.88 2.36 17.60
CA ASP A 135 -25.94 1.36 17.80
C ASP A 135 -26.59 0.79 16.53
N ARG A 136 -25.83 0.78 15.42
CA ARG A 136 -26.24 0.11 14.17
C ARG A 136 -25.07 -0.46 13.41
N ASP A 137 -25.34 -1.43 12.57
CA ASP A 137 -24.38 -1.93 11.59
C ASP A 137 -24.00 -0.82 10.60
N TYR A 138 -22.72 -0.59 10.47
CA TYR A 138 -22.17 0.44 9.63
C TYR A 138 -20.94 -0.06 8.88
N ASP A 139 -20.95 0.00 7.56
CA ASP A 139 -19.77 -0.34 6.78
C ASP A 139 -18.66 0.68 7.02
N VAL A 140 -17.64 0.27 7.76
CA VAL A 140 -16.56 1.15 8.15
C VAL A 140 -15.55 1.42 7.01
N PHE A 141 -15.55 0.59 5.97
CA PHE A 141 -14.56 0.71 4.89
C PHE A 141 -14.62 2.06 4.16
N PRO A 142 -15.78 2.60 3.75
CA PRO A 142 -15.86 3.95 3.18
C PRO A 142 -15.39 5.04 4.14
N LEU A 143 -15.69 4.93 5.44
CA LEU A 143 -15.24 5.91 6.44
C LEU A 143 -13.71 5.90 6.58
N MET A 144 -13.09 4.72 6.64
CA MET A 144 -11.62 4.62 6.67
C MET A 144 -10.99 5.19 5.39
N GLY A 145 -11.68 5.03 4.25
CA GLY A 145 -11.32 5.68 3.00
C GLY A 145 -11.34 7.20 3.11
N ASP A 146 -12.43 7.76 3.63
CA ASP A 146 -12.57 9.21 3.81
C ASP A 146 -11.56 9.78 4.80
N ILE A 147 -11.31 9.07 5.94
CA ILE A 147 -10.30 9.49 6.92
C ILE A 147 -8.91 9.55 6.27
N ALA A 148 -8.46 8.45 5.68
CA ALA A 148 -7.14 8.39 5.07
C ALA A 148 -7.00 9.42 3.93
N PHE A 149 -8.05 9.62 3.17
CA PHE A 149 -8.11 10.65 2.14
C PHE A 149 -7.94 12.07 2.72
N GLN A 150 -8.70 12.42 3.77
CA GLN A 150 -8.63 13.75 4.38
C GLN A 150 -7.28 13.99 5.06
N VAL A 151 -6.73 12.99 5.74
CA VAL A 151 -5.41 13.08 6.37
C VAL A 151 -4.33 13.38 5.34
N VAL A 152 -4.32 12.63 4.22
CA VAL A 152 -3.35 12.88 3.14
C VAL A 152 -3.57 14.24 2.48
N ALA A 153 -4.82 14.63 2.18
CA ALA A 153 -5.14 15.89 1.54
C ALA A 153 -4.75 17.09 2.40
N GLN A 154 -5.06 17.06 3.71
CA GLN A 154 -4.71 18.14 4.63
C GLN A 154 -3.19 18.19 4.88
N SER A 155 -2.52 17.05 4.99
CA SER A 155 -1.07 16.99 5.15
C SER A 155 -0.30 17.44 3.89
N LEU A 156 -0.90 17.27 2.70
CA LEU A 156 -0.31 17.75 1.45
C LEU A 156 -0.52 19.25 1.24
N PHE A 157 -1.71 19.77 1.55
CA PHE A 157 -2.12 21.08 1.06
C PHE A 157 -2.50 22.08 2.16
N SER A 158 -2.71 21.66 3.41
CA SER A 158 -3.09 22.50 4.58
C SER A 158 -4.16 23.54 4.26
N ALA A 159 -5.22 23.15 3.52
CA ALA A 159 -6.22 24.08 3.03
C ALA A 159 -7.65 23.54 3.16
N ASP A 160 -8.48 24.25 3.93
CA ASP A 160 -9.86 23.86 4.24
C ASP A 160 -10.84 24.00 3.04
N ASN A 161 -10.53 24.87 2.08
CA ASN A 161 -11.39 25.15 0.92
C ASN A 161 -11.22 24.14 -0.24
N LEU A 162 -10.33 23.17 -0.11
CA LEU A 162 -10.03 22.21 -1.20
C LEU A 162 -10.92 20.97 -1.20
N ARG A 163 -11.81 20.78 -0.22
CA ARG A 163 -12.58 19.52 -0.04
C ARG A 163 -13.30 19.05 -1.32
N LYS A 164 -13.90 19.98 -2.08
CA LYS A 164 -14.59 19.65 -3.36
C LYS A 164 -13.60 19.18 -4.43
N ARG A 165 -12.47 19.88 -4.59
CA ARG A 165 -11.41 19.53 -5.57
C ARG A 165 -10.76 18.21 -5.20
N MET A 166 -10.49 17.98 -3.91
CA MET A 166 -9.92 16.73 -3.42
C MET A 166 -10.86 15.54 -3.63
N ARG A 167 -12.17 15.71 -3.39
CA ARG A 167 -13.16 14.67 -3.69
C ARG A 167 -13.16 14.31 -5.19
N ARG A 168 -13.11 15.34 -6.06
CA ARG A 168 -13.02 15.10 -7.51
C ARG A 168 -11.75 14.34 -7.89
N LEU A 169 -10.62 14.67 -7.29
CA LEU A 169 -9.35 13.96 -7.49
C LEU A 169 -9.44 12.49 -7.03
N GLN A 170 -10.11 12.21 -5.91
CA GLN A 170 -10.38 10.86 -5.43
C GLN A 170 -11.22 10.06 -6.43
N GLU A 171 -12.34 10.62 -6.91
CA GLU A 171 -13.21 9.99 -7.90
C GLU A 171 -12.46 9.63 -9.20
N ILE A 172 -11.60 10.54 -9.67
CA ILE A 172 -10.77 10.31 -10.85
C ILE A 172 -9.78 9.16 -10.61
N THR A 173 -9.06 9.18 -9.50
CA THR A 173 -8.06 8.16 -9.19
C THR A 173 -8.69 6.78 -9.03
N GLU A 174 -9.79 6.66 -8.32
CA GLU A 174 -10.53 5.40 -8.17
C GLU A 174 -11.08 4.88 -9.51
N THR A 175 -11.57 5.79 -10.36
CA THR A 175 -12.09 5.45 -11.68
C THR A 175 -10.98 4.93 -12.59
N ASN A 176 -9.82 5.59 -12.59
CA ASN A 176 -8.65 5.18 -13.37
C ASN A 176 -8.05 3.86 -12.86
N GLN A 177 -8.05 3.62 -11.54
CA GLN A 177 -7.64 2.33 -10.99
C GLN A 177 -8.52 1.17 -11.49
N LYS A 178 -9.84 1.35 -11.57
CA LYS A 178 -10.75 0.33 -12.10
C LYS A 178 -10.40 -0.02 -13.55
N MET A 179 -10.05 0.98 -14.37
CA MET A 179 -9.62 0.76 -15.75
C MET A 179 -8.28 0.03 -15.81
N LEU A 180 -7.30 0.45 -15.00
CA LEU A 180 -6.01 -0.23 -14.94
C LEU A 180 -6.16 -1.71 -14.58
N ILE A 181 -7.01 -2.04 -13.60
CA ILE A 181 -7.30 -3.42 -13.20
C ILE A 181 -7.95 -4.19 -14.37
N LYS A 182 -8.86 -3.55 -15.10
CA LYS A 182 -9.49 -4.15 -16.29
C LYS A 182 -8.45 -4.49 -17.36
N GLU A 183 -7.51 -3.57 -17.62
CA GLU A 183 -6.40 -3.80 -18.55
C GLU A 183 -5.46 -4.93 -18.09
N MET A 184 -5.12 -4.94 -16.78
CA MET A 184 -4.26 -5.97 -16.20
C MET A 184 -4.87 -7.37 -16.29
N ARG A 185 -6.16 -7.47 -15.98
CA ARG A 185 -6.87 -8.76 -15.95
C ARG A 185 -7.27 -9.25 -17.34
N GLN A 186 -7.32 -8.35 -18.31
CA GLN A 186 -7.72 -8.64 -19.70
C GLN A 186 -6.71 -8.08 -20.70
N PRO A 187 -5.41 -8.46 -20.61
CA PRO A 187 -4.35 -7.88 -21.45
C PRO A 187 -4.58 -8.09 -22.95
N PHE A 188 -5.24 -9.19 -23.34
CA PHE A 188 -5.56 -9.49 -24.75
C PHE A 188 -6.63 -8.57 -25.34
N PHE A 189 -7.40 -7.86 -24.52
CA PHE A 189 -8.43 -6.92 -24.95
C PHE A 189 -7.98 -5.45 -24.91
N LYS A 190 -6.71 -5.13 -24.62
CA LYS A 190 -6.21 -3.73 -24.59
C LYS A 190 -6.51 -2.98 -25.90
N TRP A 191 -6.30 -3.63 -27.05
CA TRP A 191 -6.60 -3.06 -28.36
C TRP A 191 -8.10 -2.71 -28.52
N TRP A 192 -8.99 -3.54 -27.99
CA TRP A 192 -10.43 -3.30 -28.01
C TRP A 192 -10.85 -2.12 -27.13
N PHE A 193 -10.22 -1.97 -25.95
CA PHE A 193 -10.45 -0.81 -25.08
C PHE A 193 -9.97 0.49 -25.73
N HIS A 194 -8.90 0.44 -26.53
CA HIS A 194 -8.46 1.57 -27.36
C HIS A 194 -9.50 1.91 -28.43
N LEU A 195 -9.96 0.93 -29.21
CA LEU A 195 -10.96 1.14 -30.26
C LEU A 195 -12.28 1.70 -29.73
N LYS A 196 -12.72 1.25 -28.56
CA LYS A 196 -13.91 1.79 -27.89
C LYS A 196 -13.71 3.17 -27.26
N GLY A 197 -12.51 3.72 -27.31
CA GLY A 197 -12.20 5.01 -26.68
C GLY A 197 -12.19 4.98 -25.15
N GLU A 198 -12.31 3.80 -24.49
CA GLU A 198 -12.32 3.68 -23.03
C GLU A 198 -11.02 4.22 -22.45
N ILE A 199 -9.86 3.80 -22.96
CA ILE A 199 -8.56 4.28 -22.49
C ILE A 199 -8.44 5.79 -22.70
N GLY A 200 -8.87 6.32 -23.86
CA GLY A 200 -8.86 7.76 -24.13
C GLY A 200 -9.69 8.57 -23.13
N LYS A 201 -10.87 8.05 -22.73
CA LYS A 201 -11.70 8.67 -21.67
C LYS A 201 -10.96 8.74 -20.34
N HIS A 202 -10.29 7.68 -19.93
CA HIS A 202 -9.54 7.62 -18.68
C HIS A 202 -8.26 8.49 -18.71
N LEU A 203 -7.62 8.63 -19.86
CA LEU A 203 -6.50 9.56 -20.04
C LEU A 203 -6.97 11.03 -19.93
N LYS A 204 -8.17 11.37 -20.41
CA LYS A 204 -8.77 12.70 -20.18
C LYS A 204 -9.00 12.97 -18.69
N LEU A 205 -9.48 11.97 -17.93
CA LEU A 205 -9.61 12.07 -16.47
C LEU A 205 -8.25 12.28 -15.80
N SER A 206 -7.20 11.59 -16.26
CA SER A 206 -5.83 11.82 -15.73
C SER A 206 -5.35 13.25 -15.98
N LYS A 207 -5.64 13.80 -17.16
CA LYS A 207 -5.34 15.18 -17.48
C LYS A 207 -6.12 16.17 -16.58
N GLU A 208 -7.41 15.92 -16.36
CA GLU A 208 -8.22 16.71 -15.41
C GLU A 208 -7.61 16.69 -13.99
N ALA A 209 -7.15 15.51 -13.51
CA ALA A 209 -6.49 15.43 -12.22
C ALA A 209 -5.20 16.26 -12.15
N GLN A 210 -4.40 16.26 -13.21
CA GLN A 210 -3.19 17.08 -13.30
C GLN A 210 -3.53 18.58 -13.32
N GLU A 211 -4.55 19.01 -14.05
CA GLU A 211 -5.02 20.40 -14.12
C GLU A 211 -5.57 20.89 -12.77
N LEU A 212 -6.28 20.03 -12.04
CA LEU A 212 -6.72 20.32 -10.66
C LEU A 212 -5.54 20.55 -9.72
N LEU A 213 -4.53 19.68 -9.77
CA LEU A 213 -3.32 19.83 -8.96
C LEU A 213 -2.50 21.05 -9.38
N ASP A 214 -2.38 21.30 -10.69
CA ASP A 214 -1.69 22.47 -11.20
C ASP A 214 -2.32 23.77 -10.68
N THR A 215 -3.64 23.84 -10.65
CA THR A 215 -4.38 24.99 -10.09
C THR A 215 -4.05 25.18 -8.61
N ILE A 216 -4.09 24.11 -7.80
CA ILE A 216 -3.81 24.18 -6.35
C ILE A 216 -2.37 24.63 -6.09
N ILE A 217 -1.42 24.09 -6.85
CA ILE A 217 -0.02 24.45 -6.72
C ILE A 217 0.22 25.92 -7.14
N ASN A 218 -0.47 26.41 -8.20
CA ASN A 218 -0.40 27.82 -8.62
C ASN A 218 -0.96 28.76 -7.55
N GLU A 219 -2.11 28.41 -6.95
CA GLU A 219 -2.70 29.18 -5.85
C GLU A 219 -1.72 29.29 -4.66
N ARG A 220 -1.03 28.18 -4.30
CA ARG A 220 0.00 28.17 -3.25
C ARG A 220 1.17 29.09 -3.59
N ILE A 221 1.75 28.96 -4.78
CA ILE A 221 2.90 29.79 -5.20
C ILE A 221 2.52 31.26 -5.27
N SER A 222 1.36 31.58 -5.85
CA SER A 222 0.89 32.98 -6.00
C SER A 222 0.55 33.65 -4.68
N SER A 223 0.09 32.89 -3.68
CA SER A 223 -0.21 33.41 -2.35
C SER A 223 1.05 33.73 -1.51
N GLY A 224 2.19 33.18 -1.86
CA GLY A 224 3.41 33.26 -1.06
C GLY A 224 3.28 32.63 0.34
N ALA A 225 2.20 31.89 0.61
CA ALA A 225 1.94 31.32 1.92
C ALA A 225 2.78 30.07 2.16
N GLU A 226 3.57 30.08 3.21
CA GLU A 226 4.26 28.89 3.74
C GLU A 226 3.37 28.23 4.80
N LYS A 227 3.11 26.93 4.64
CA LYS A 227 2.20 26.12 5.48
C LYS A 227 2.92 24.99 6.22
N ASP A 228 4.22 24.81 5.97
CA ASP A 228 5.03 23.69 6.49
C ASP A 228 4.44 22.30 6.19
N ASP A 229 3.67 22.19 5.12
CA ASP A 229 3.06 20.95 4.65
C ASP A 229 3.95 20.21 3.63
N LEU A 230 3.50 19.03 3.20
CA LEU A 230 4.26 18.22 2.25
C LEU A 230 4.44 18.93 0.89
N LEU A 231 3.50 19.77 0.45
CA LEU A 231 3.64 20.54 -0.78
C LEU A 231 4.76 21.56 -0.68
N ASP A 232 4.86 22.31 0.43
CA ASP A 232 5.95 23.26 0.64
C ASP A 232 7.31 22.56 0.69
N MET A 233 7.39 21.38 1.33
CA MET A 233 8.61 20.59 1.35
C MET A 233 9.03 20.13 -0.05
N LEU A 234 8.07 19.79 -0.93
CA LEU A 234 8.35 19.44 -2.32
C LEU A 234 8.72 20.65 -3.16
N LEU A 235 8.08 21.81 -2.95
CA LEU A 235 8.42 23.07 -3.60
C LEU A 235 9.85 23.56 -3.25
N GLN A 236 10.27 23.31 -2.01
CA GLN A 236 11.62 23.65 -1.53
C GLN A 236 12.69 22.64 -1.92
N ALA A 237 12.31 21.42 -2.34
CA ALA A 237 13.25 20.38 -2.72
C ALA A 237 14.08 20.80 -3.96
N ARG A 238 15.39 20.51 -3.94
CA ARG A 238 16.33 20.86 -5.02
C ARG A 238 17.11 19.65 -5.47
N TYR A 239 17.44 19.61 -6.75
CA TYR A 239 18.44 18.69 -7.30
C TYR A 239 19.84 19.03 -6.79
N GLU A 240 20.82 18.16 -7.04
CA GLU A 240 22.20 18.36 -6.61
C GLU A 240 22.83 19.63 -7.25
N ASP A 241 22.32 20.06 -8.41
CA ASP A 241 22.70 21.30 -9.10
C ASP A 241 21.97 22.55 -8.59
N GLY A 242 21.14 22.44 -7.56
CA GLY A 242 20.37 23.53 -6.97
C GLY A 242 19.05 23.84 -7.69
N THR A 243 18.75 23.18 -8.82
CA THR A 243 17.50 23.43 -9.57
C THR A 243 16.27 22.79 -8.86
N PRO A 244 15.07 23.42 -8.95
CA PRO A 244 13.83 22.82 -8.43
C PRO A 244 13.31 21.73 -9.36
N MET A 245 12.35 20.95 -8.89
CA MET A 245 11.54 20.08 -9.75
C MET A 245 10.86 20.89 -10.84
N SER A 246 10.79 20.33 -12.06
CA SER A 246 9.92 20.91 -13.07
C SER A 246 8.45 20.89 -12.61
N ARG A 247 7.64 21.78 -13.16
CA ARG A 247 6.22 21.85 -12.83
C ARG A 247 5.50 20.52 -13.02
N GLN A 248 5.70 19.87 -14.15
CA GLN A 248 5.11 18.56 -14.44
C GLN A 248 5.57 17.51 -13.45
N GLN A 249 6.85 17.51 -13.08
CA GLN A 249 7.39 16.54 -12.14
C GLN A 249 6.78 16.72 -10.73
N LEU A 250 6.58 17.95 -10.29
CA LEU A 250 5.92 18.25 -9.02
C LEU A 250 4.47 17.74 -9.01
N ILE A 251 3.72 17.98 -10.09
CA ILE A 251 2.34 17.48 -10.25
C ILE A 251 2.31 15.96 -10.18
N ASP A 252 3.21 15.29 -10.89
CA ASP A 252 3.29 13.82 -10.93
C ASP A 252 3.62 13.24 -9.54
N GLU A 253 4.58 13.83 -8.82
CA GLU A 253 4.93 13.36 -7.45
C GLU A 253 3.77 13.58 -6.48
N VAL A 254 3.11 14.73 -6.52
CA VAL A 254 1.94 15.02 -5.66
C VAL A 254 0.79 14.04 -5.95
N LEU A 255 0.49 13.79 -7.24
CA LEU A 255 -0.56 12.84 -7.63
C LEU A 255 -0.23 11.41 -7.17
N ILE A 256 1.03 11.01 -7.28
CA ILE A 256 1.50 9.69 -6.82
C ILE A 256 1.39 9.57 -5.30
N LEU A 257 1.86 10.56 -4.54
CA LEU A 257 1.77 10.55 -3.08
C LEU A 257 0.31 10.49 -2.61
N PHE A 258 -0.55 11.29 -3.23
CA PHE A 258 -1.96 11.31 -2.96
C PHE A 258 -2.63 9.94 -3.25
N THR A 259 -2.37 9.36 -4.43
CA THR A 259 -2.97 8.08 -4.83
C THR A 259 -2.48 6.92 -3.98
N ALA A 260 -1.18 6.88 -3.65
CA ALA A 260 -0.59 5.79 -2.89
C ALA A 260 -0.94 5.84 -1.39
N GLY A 261 -1.11 7.04 -0.82
CA GLY A 261 -1.24 7.23 0.62
C GLY A 261 -2.60 6.82 1.19
N HIS A 262 -3.70 7.15 0.50
CA HIS A 262 -5.02 6.98 1.10
C HIS A 262 -5.57 5.55 1.04
N GLU A 263 -5.47 4.87 -0.10
CA GLU A 263 -6.09 3.55 -0.28
C GLU A 263 -5.45 2.46 0.58
N THR A 264 -4.13 2.44 0.64
CA THR A 264 -3.38 1.42 1.40
C THR A 264 -3.64 1.53 2.90
N THR A 265 -3.68 2.75 3.42
CA THR A 265 -3.98 3.05 4.82
C THR A 265 -5.44 2.70 5.16
N ALA A 266 -6.41 3.08 4.31
CA ALA A 266 -7.82 2.73 4.49
C ALA A 266 -8.04 1.22 4.58
N ASN A 267 -7.36 0.43 3.74
CA ASN A 267 -7.42 -1.02 3.76
C ASN A 267 -6.86 -1.59 5.08
N ALA A 268 -5.67 -1.14 5.50
CA ALA A 268 -5.05 -1.58 6.74
C ALA A 268 -5.91 -1.25 7.97
N LEU A 269 -6.45 -0.03 8.04
CA LEU A 269 -7.36 0.41 9.11
C LEU A 269 -8.62 -0.46 9.19
N SER A 270 -9.24 -0.73 8.03
CA SER A 270 -10.47 -1.53 7.95
C SER A 270 -10.26 -2.96 8.42
N PHE A 271 -9.16 -3.60 8.00
CA PHE A 271 -8.83 -4.94 8.47
C PHE A 271 -8.44 -4.95 9.95
N THR A 272 -7.73 -3.93 10.44
CA THR A 272 -7.37 -3.80 11.86
C THR A 272 -8.61 -3.70 12.74
N LEU A 273 -9.57 -2.84 12.38
CA LEU A 273 -10.84 -2.69 13.13
C LEU A 273 -11.66 -3.98 13.11
N PHE A 274 -11.74 -4.66 11.96
CA PHE A 274 -12.41 -5.96 11.87
C PHE A 274 -11.79 -6.99 12.82
N LEU A 275 -10.46 -7.12 12.80
CA LEU A 275 -9.76 -8.07 13.65
C LEU A 275 -9.90 -7.74 15.13
N LEU A 276 -9.87 -6.46 15.50
CA LEU A 276 -10.11 -6.03 16.88
C LEU A 276 -11.57 -6.22 17.31
N ALA A 277 -12.55 -6.02 16.42
CA ALA A 277 -13.95 -6.31 16.68
C ALA A 277 -14.20 -7.81 16.93
N LYS A 278 -13.47 -8.68 16.23
CA LYS A 278 -13.53 -10.14 16.44
C LYS A 278 -12.79 -10.62 17.69
N ASN A 279 -11.87 -9.82 18.22
CA ASN A 279 -11.02 -10.18 19.34
C ASN A 279 -11.17 -9.17 20.50
N PRO A 280 -12.30 -9.22 21.26
CA PRO A 280 -12.60 -8.26 22.33
C PRO A 280 -11.49 -8.13 23.37
N LYS A 281 -10.75 -9.22 23.65
CA LYS A 281 -9.60 -9.19 24.57
C LYS A 281 -8.55 -8.20 24.11
N PHE A 282 -8.11 -8.27 22.86
CA PHE A 282 -7.09 -7.36 22.33
C PHE A 282 -7.63 -5.93 22.18
N GLN A 283 -8.90 -5.78 21.83
CA GLN A 283 -9.57 -4.48 21.80
C GLN A 283 -9.54 -3.82 23.18
N GLU A 284 -9.77 -4.58 24.26
CA GLU A 284 -9.73 -4.07 25.64
C GLU A 284 -8.30 -3.71 26.08
N GLU A 285 -7.30 -4.44 25.63
CA GLU A 285 -5.88 -4.09 25.88
C GLU A 285 -5.50 -2.78 25.19
N VAL A 286 -5.93 -2.58 23.93
CA VAL A 286 -5.77 -1.28 23.26
C VAL A 286 -6.48 -0.18 24.03
N PHE A 287 -7.71 -0.38 24.46
CA PHE A 287 -8.43 0.62 25.26
C PHE A 287 -7.69 1.00 26.54
N LYS A 288 -7.20 0.01 27.31
CA LYS A 288 -6.39 0.27 28.53
C LYS A 288 -5.11 1.05 28.24
N GLU A 289 -4.49 0.82 27.08
CA GLU A 289 -3.30 1.57 26.64
C GLU A 289 -3.68 3.02 26.30
N VAL A 290 -4.65 3.23 25.40
CA VAL A 290 -5.01 4.57 24.92
C VAL A 290 -5.68 5.44 25.99
N SER A 291 -6.33 4.84 26.99
CA SER A 291 -6.97 5.57 28.10
C SER A 291 -5.96 6.30 29.00
N LYS A 292 -4.70 5.85 29.01
CA LYS A 292 -3.61 6.46 29.80
C LYS A 292 -2.89 7.57 29.04
N VAL A 293 -3.17 7.72 27.73
CA VAL A 293 -2.45 8.64 26.86
C VAL A 293 -3.17 9.98 26.77
N ASP A 294 -2.42 11.05 27.01
CA ASP A 294 -2.87 12.42 26.79
C ASP A 294 -2.50 12.88 25.37
N PHE A 295 -3.52 13.05 24.53
CA PHE A 295 -3.38 13.52 23.15
C PHE A 295 -3.37 15.07 23.05
N SER A 296 -3.53 15.80 24.16
CA SER A 296 -3.49 17.26 24.18
C SER A 296 -2.08 17.83 24.32
N ALA A 297 -1.14 16.99 24.77
CA ALA A 297 0.28 17.35 24.94
C ALA A 297 1.07 17.12 23.63
N ASP A 298 2.18 16.42 23.67
CA ASP A 298 2.98 16.08 22.48
C ASP A 298 2.43 14.82 21.80
N LEU A 299 1.89 14.96 20.58
CA LEU A 299 1.35 13.85 19.81
C LEU A 299 2.41 12.81 19.42
N MET A 300 3.69 13.19 19.26
CA MET A 300 4.76 12.24 18.99
C MET A 300 5.02 11.35 20.22
N GLU A 301 5.00 11.95 21.41
CA GLU A 301 5.11 11.21 22.67
C GLU A 301 3.89 10.31 22.87
N ALA A 302 2.68 10.84 22.65
CA ALA A 302 1.44 10.06 22.69
C ALA A 302 1.50 8.82 21.80
N ILE A 303 1.91 8.97 20.54
CA ILE A 303 2.06 7.86 19.59
C ILE A 303 3.12 6.85 20.09
N SER A 304 4.20 7.32 20.68
CA SER A 304 5.28 6.45 21.18
C SER A 304 4.85 5.53 22.33
N GLN A 305 3.80 5.89 23.05
CA GLN A 305 3.22 5.11 24.14
C GLN A 305 2.24 4.04 23.65
N LEU A 306 1.76 4.11 22.41
CA LEU A 306 0.75 3.22 21.80
C LEU A 306 1.38 1.97 21.14
N ASN A 307 2.19 1.25 21.92
CA ASN A 307 2.95 0.10 21.39
C ASN A 307 2.08 -1.10 21.08
N PHE A 308 1.10 -1.43 21.93
CA PHE A 308 0.20 -2.55 21.68
C PHE A 308 -0.77 -2.26 20.54
N THR A 309 -1.26 -1.03 20.45
CA THR A 309 -2.04 -0.54 19.31
C THR A 309 -1.26 -0.72 18.00
N LYS A 310 0.01 -0.34 18.00
CA LYS A 310 0.90 -0.55 16.85
C LYS A 310 1.06 -2.04 16.50
N ASN A 311 1.25 -2.91 17.49
CA ASN A 311 1.38 -4.34 17.27
C ASN A 311 0.11 -4.96 16.65
N CYS A 312 -1.09 -4.47 17.05
CA CYS A 312 -2.35 -4.87 16.42
C CYS A 312 -2.42 -4.49 14.93
N ILE A 313 -1.93 -3.31 14.57
CA ILE A 313 -1.85 -2.85 13.18
C ILE A 313 -0.83 -3.68 12.39
N GLU A 314 0.34 -3.94 12.95
CA GLU A 314 1.37 -4.76 12.31
C GLU A 314 0.87 -6.19 12.06
N GLU A 315 0.17 -6.81 13.02
CA GLU A 315 -0.41 -8.13 12.86
C GLU A 315 -1.56 -8.14 11.84
N ALA A 316 -2.36 -7.08 11.79
CA ALA A 316 -3.38 -6.93 10.75
C ALA A 316 -2.75 -6.82 9.36
N MET A 317 -1.66 -6.06 9.19
CA MET A 317 -0.92 -5.98 7.93
C MET A 317 -0.18 -7.27 7.59
N ARG A 318 0.18 -8.10 8.56
CA ARG A 318 0.71 -9.44 8.30
C ARG A 318 -0.36 -10.32 7.66
N LEU A 319 -1.56 -10.37 8.25
CA LEU A 319 -2.68 -11.17 7.74
C LEU A 319 -3.27 -10.61 6.45
N TYR A 320 -3.38 -9.29 6.34
CA TYR A 320 -3.98 -8.60 5.21
C TYR A 320 -3.04 -7.49 4.70
N PRO A 321 -1.88 -7.85 4.10
CA PRO A 321 -0.96 -6.84 3.59
C PRO A 321 -1.59 -6.02 2.46
N PRO A 322 -1.68 -4.69 2.58
CA PRO A 322 -2.24 -3.86 1.51
C PRO A 322 -1.54 -4.08 0.17
N VAL A 323 -0.20 -4.23 0.20
CA VAL A 323 0.60 -4.66 -0.96
C VAL A 323 0.88 -6.16 -0.81
N TYR A 324 -0.01 -6.97 -1.36
CA TYR A 324 0.01 -8.43 -1.21
C TYR A 324 0.96 -9.15 -2.18
N VAL A 325 1.41 -8.47 -3.22
CA VAL A 325 2.44 -8.94 -4.17
C VAL A 325 3.35 -7.78 -4.57
N ILE A 326 4.62 -8.08 -4.78
CA ILE A 326 5.62 -7.13 -5.31
C ILE A 326 6.20 -7.75 -6.57
N ASP A 327 6.19 -7.01 -7.68
CA ASP A 327 6.80 -7.44 -8.93
C ASP A 327 8.18 -6.83 -9.16
N ARG A 328 9.04 -7.57 -9.84
CA ARG A 328 10.34 -7.10 -10.37
C ARG A 328 10.64 -7.80 -11.69
N VAL A 329 11.50 -7.14 -12.48
CA VAL A 329 12.05 -7.70 -13.72
C VAL A 329 13.57 -7.63 -13.63
N SER A 330 14.24 -8.74 -13.92
CA SER A 330 15.72 -8.78 -13.98
C SER A 330 16.23 -8.02 -15.21
N LEU A 331 17.29 -7.23 -15.02
CA LEU A 331 17.94 -6.49 -16.10
C LEU A 331 18.94 -7.35 -16.86
N GLU A 332 19.60 -8.24 -16.14
CA GLU A 332 20.59 -9.18 -16.67
C GLU A 332 20.26 -10.59 -16.18
N THR A 333 20.82 -11.59 -16.84
CA THR A 333 20.81 -12.99 -16.36
C THR A 333 21.41 -13.06 -14.97
N ASP A 334 20.74 -13.78 -14.06
CA ASP A 334 21.14 -13.88 -12.66
C ASP A 334 21.03 -15.31 -12.13
N LYS A 335 21.85 -15.62 -11.14
CA LYS A 335 21.86 -16.93 -10.48
C LYS A 335 21.29 -16.79 -9.06
N VAL A 336 20.06 -17.28 -8.87
CA VAL A 336 19.38 -17.24 -7.57
C VAL A 336 19.23 -18.65 -7.01
N LYS A 337 19.76 -18.90 -5.81
CA LYS A 337 19.76 -20.23 -5.15
C LYS A 337 20.27 -21.35 -6.07
N GLY A 338 21.37 -21.09 -6.79
CA GLY A 338 21.99 -22.08 -7.68
C GLY A 338 21.30 -22.25 -9.05
N ARG A 339 20.18 -21.57 -9.31
CA ARG A 339 19.43 -21.64 -10.58
C ARG A 339 19.64 -20.39 -11.41
N THR A 340 19.83 -20.57 -12.71
CA THR A 340 19.97 -19.46 -13.66
C THR A 340 18.60 -18.98 -14.12
N TYR A 341 18.41 -17.68 -14.10
CA TYR A 341 17.23 -16.97 -14.60
C TYR A 341 17.68 -15.96 -15.64
N GLU A 342 17.08 -16.04 -16.81
CA GLU A 342 17.43 -15.17 -17.93
C GLU A 342 17.05 -13.72 -17.66
N LYS A 343 17.74 -12.82 -18.36
CA LYS A 343 17.35 -11.42 -18.49
C LYS A 343 15.85 -11.31 -18.78
N ASP A 344 15.23 -10.23 -18.34
CA ASP A 344 13.79 -9.93 -18.49
C ASP A 344 12.85 -10.94 -17.80
N THR A 345 13.38 -11.79 -16.90
CA THR A 345 12.55 -12.64 -16.06
C THR A 345 11.68 -11.78 -15.14
N VAL A 346 10.37 -11.98 -15.24
CA VAL A 346 9.39 -11.34 -14.36
C VAL A 346 9.23 -12.15 -13.08
N TRP A 347 9.46 -11.53 -11.94
CA TRP A 347 9.27 -12.07 -10.60
C TRP A 347 8.03 -11.49 -9.96
N LEU A 348 7.22 -12.34 -9.36
CA LEU A 348 6.07 -11.97 -8.57
C LEU A 348 6.23 -12.56 -7.17
N MET A 349 6.62 -11.71 -6.23
CA MET A 349 6.90 -12.05 -4.84
C MET A 349 5.61 -11.90 -4.04
N SER A 350 5.10 -12.99 -3.46
CA SER A 350 3.86 -12.99 -2.70
C SER A 350 4.13 -12.64 -1.25
N MET A 351 3.81 -11.40 -0.85
CA MET A 351 3.83 -10.98 0.55
C MET A 351 2.73 -11.67 1.34
N TYR A 352 1.57 -11.92 0.70
CA TYR A 352 0.45 -12.61 1.32
C TYR A 352 0.83 -14.02 1.82
N GLU A 353 1.53 -14.79 1.00
CA GLU A 353 1.99 -16.14 1.35
C GLU A 353 3.23 -16.11 2.26
N LEU A 354 4.18 -15.19 2.02
CA LEU A 354 5.36 -15.02 2.85
C LEU A 354 4.99 -14.72 4.31
N HIS A 355 4.03 -13.83 4.51
CA HIS A 355 3.55 -13.45 5.84
C HIS A 355 2.76 -14.57 6.54
N ARG A 356 2.55 -15.72 5.88
CA ARG A 356 1.89 -16.92 6.38
C ARG A 356 2.80 -18.15 6.47
N THR A 357 4.09 -17.98 6.20
CA THR A 357 5.06 -19.09 6.21
C THR A 357 5.19 -19.69 7.62
N GLU A 358 4.78 -20.93 7.80
CA GLU A 358 4.70 -21.63 9.10
C GLU A 358 6.05 -21.76 9.80
N THR A 359 7.15 -21.84 9.05
CA THR A 359 8.52 -21.89 9.62
C THR A 359 8.88 -20.65 10.42
N CYS A 360 8.23 -19.50 10.12
CA CYS A 360 8.39 -18.24 10.85
C CYS A 360 7.22 -17.96 11.79
N TRP A 361 6.00 -18.16 11.31
CA TRP A 361 4.76 -17.75 11.96
C TRP A 361 4.00 -18.96 12.51
N LYS A 362 4.09 -19.20 13.83
CA LYS A 362 3.29 -20.25 14.48
C LYS A 362 1.80 -19.86 14.39
N ASP A 363 0.94 -20.82 14.03
CA ASP A 363 -0.52 -20.57 13.81
C ASP A 363 -0.74 -19.35 12.89
N PRO A 364 -0.31 -19.40 11.61
CA PRO A 364 -0.18 -18.22 10.76
C PRO A 364 -1.49 -17.48 10.48
N GLU A 365 -2.63 -18.17 10.53
CA GLU A 365 -3.95 -17.56 10.32
C GLU A 365 -4.54 -16.90 11.58
N LYS A 366 -3.93 -17.14 12.75
CA LYS A 366 -4.40 -16.56 14.00
C LYS A 366 -3.94 -15.11 14.14
N PHE A 367 -4.88 -14.22 14.48
CA PHE A 367 -4.55 -12.84 14.87
C PHE A 367 -3.94 -12.83 16.28
N ASP A 368 -2.67 -12.55 16.38
CA ASP A 368 -1.93 -12.53 17.65
C ASP A 368 -0.92 -11.36 17.68
N PRO A 369 -1.33 -10.17 18.16
CA PRO A 369 -0.47 -9.00 18.25
C PRO A 369 0.78 -9.18 19.11
N TYR A 370 0.78 -10.16 20.04
CA TYR A 370 1.94 -10.42 20.88
C TYR A 370 3.16 -10.94 20.13
N ARG A 371 3.01 -11.39 18.87
CA ARG A 371 4.13 -11.74 18.00
C ARG A 371 5.13 -10.60 17.83
N PHE A 372 4.61 -9.36 17.78
CA PHE A 372 5.41 -8.15 17.61
C PHE A 372 5.87 -7.54 18.95
N GLN A 373 5.29 -7.95 20.06
CA GLN A 373 5.67 -7.49 21.40
C GLN A 373 6.87 -8.26 21.98
N LYS A 374 6.86 -9.57 21.83
CA LYS A 374 7.81 -10.48 22.48
C LYS A 374 8.88 -11.05 21.54
N GLY A 375 8.79 -10.74 20.25
CA GLY A 375 9.69 -11.30 19.24
C GLY A 375 10.97 -10.49 19.08
N ASP A 376 12.07 -11.18 18.86
CA ASP A 376 13.25 -10.54 18.29
C ASP A 376 12.89 -10.08 16.87
N PRO A 377 12.93 -8.75 16.57
CA PRO A 377 12.65 -8.25 15.23
C PRO A 377 13.49 -8.93 14.13
N LYS A 378 14.67 -9.44 14.46
CA LYS A 378 15.53 -10.18 13.54
C LYS A 378 14.91 -11.51 13.09
N ARG A 379 14.09 -12.14 13.95
CA ARG A 379 13.46 -13.43 13.67
C ARG A 379 12.56 -13.39 12.44
N TYR A 380 11.80 -12.31 12.26
CA TYR A 380 10.85 -12.14 11.16
C TYR A 380 11.26 -11.10 10.13
N ALA A 381 12.46 -10.50 10.26
CA ALA A 381 12.92 -9.44 9.35
C ALA A 381 12.96 -9.87 7.87
N SER A 382 13.15 -11.16 7.57
CA SER A 382 13.10 -11.69 6.21
C SER A 382 11.71 -12.24 5.80
N TYR A 383 10.74 -12.22 6.70
CA TYR A 383 9.40 -12.77 6.51
C TYR A 383 8.29 -11.75 6.66
N TYR A 384 8.62 -10.46 6.89
CA TYR A 384 7.64 -9.42 7.13
C TYR A 384 8.00 -8.12 6.40
N TYR A 385 7.32 -7.84 5.30
CA TYR A 385 7.58 -6.68 4.44
C TYR A 385 6.29 -5.89 4.12
N PRO A 386 5.54 -5.38 5.12
CA PRO A 386 4.28 -4.66 4.89
C PRO A 386 4.47 -3.38 4.07
N PHE A 387 5.65 -2.79 4.15
CA PHE A 387 6.06 -1.58 3.42
C PHE A 387 7.10 -1.87 2.31
N GLY A 388 7.27 -3.14 1.93
CA GLY A 388 8.35 -3.55 1.05
C GLY A 388 9.72 -3.52 1.74
N ALA A 389 10.80 -3.67 0.96
CA ALA A 389 12.15 -3.74 1.49
C ALA A 389 13.19 -3.09 0.57
N GLY A 390 14.40 -2.88 1.14
CA GLY A 390 15.54 -2.31 0.44
C GLY A 390 15.36 -0.85 0.07
N PRO A 391 16.14 -0.31 -0.89
CA PRO A 391 16.09 1.10 -1.25
C PRO A 391 14.74 1.59 -1.76
N ARG A 392 13.89 0.67 -2.23
CA ARG A 392 12.54 0.96 -2.74
C ARG A 392 11.43 0.74 -1.70
N MET A 393 11.78 0.58 -0.42
CA MET A 393 10.83 0.55 0.68
C MET A 393 9.93 1.80 0.66
N CYS A 394 8.69 1.67 1.11
CA CYS A 394 7.72 2.77 1.17
C CYS A 394 8.34 4.01 1.83
N VAL A 395 8.23 5.17 1.17
CA VAL A 395 8.73 6.44 1.70
C VAL A 395 7.85 6.94 2.85
N GLY A 396 6.54 6.67 2.77
CA GLY A 396 5.53 7.11 3.73
C GLY A 396 5.26 6.13 4.87
N ASN A 397 6.13 5.15 5.13
CA ASN A 397 5.90 4.15 6.18
C ASN A 397 5.63 4.76 7.56
N ASN A 398 6.42 5.76 7.99
CA ASN A 398 6.21 6.45 9.26
C ASN A 398 4.91 7.26 9.25
N PHE A 399 4.61 7.97 8.15
CA PHE A 399 3.37 8.72 7.98
C PHE A 399 2.15 7.81 8.16
N ALA A 400 2.11 6.70 7.41
CA ALA A 400 1.01 5.73 7.49
C ALA A 400 0.88 5.11 8.89
N MET A 401 2.00 4.77 9.55
CA MET A 401 1.94 4.21 10.90
C MET A 401 1.43 5.23 11.92
N PHE A 402 1.85 6.49 11.86
CA PHE A 402 1.34 7.54 12.75
C PHE A 402 -0.16 7.74 12.55
N GLU A 403 -0.60 7.83 11.31
CA GLU A 403 -2.02 7.94 10.97
C GLU A 403 -2.82 6.75 11.53
N MET A 404 -2.39 5.52 11.24
CA MET A 404 -3.12 4.32 11.67
C MET A 404 -3.18 4.19 13.20
N VAL A 405 -2.09 4.49 13.90
CA VAL A 405 -2.05 4.43 15.37
C VAL A 405 -3.00 5.46 15.97
N LEU A 406 -3.03 6.70 15.43
CA LEU A 406 -3.96 7.74 15.90
C LEU A 406 -5.41 7.35 15.62
N VAL A 407 -5.73 6.87 14.44
CA VAL A 407 -7.12 6.47 14.07
C VAL A 407 -7.62 5.34 14.97
N ILE A 408 -6.86 4.26 15.11
CA ILE A 408 -7.25 3.11 15.95
C ILE A 408 -7.33 3.52 17.42
N GLY A 409 -6.34 4.29 17.91
CA GLY A 409 -6.32 4.79 19.28
C GLY A 409 -7.54 5.66 19.61
N LEU A 410 -7.85 6.65 18.78
CA LEU A 410 -8.99 7.55 19.01
C LEU A 410 -10.34 6.83 18.89
N ILE A 411 -10.49 5.91 17.95
CA ILE A 411 -11.71 5.09 17.84
C ILE A 411 -11.91 4.27 19.11
N LEU A 412 -10.90 3.53 19.54
CA LEU A 412 -11.04 2.60 20.68
C LEU A 412 -11.00 3.30 22.06
N LYS A 413 -10.48 4.53 22.12
CA LYS A 413 -10.63 5.38 23.30
C LYS A 413 -12.10 5.76 23.54
N LYS A 414 -12.86 5.97 22.46
CA LYS A 414 -14.25 6.44 22.53
C LYS A 414 -15.28 5.32 22.41
N TYR A 415 -14.99 4.32 21.57
CA TYR A 415 -15.98 3.31 21.20
C TYR A 415 -15.50 1.90 21.52
N LYS A 416 -16.46 1.04 21.90
CA LYS A 416 -16.36 -0.40 21.78
C LYS A 416 -16.85 -0.81 20.38
N VAL A 417 -16.13 -1.71 19.72
CA VAL A 417 -16.43 -2.12 18.34
C VAL A 417 -16.77 -3.60 18.31
N GLY A 418 -17.90 -3.95 17.69
CA GLY A 418 -18.35 -5.32 17.51
C GLY A 418 -18.63 -5.67 16.06
N THR A 419 -18.72 -6.96 15.74
CA THR A 419 -19.11 -7.45 14.42
C THR A 419 -19.75 -8.83 14.50
N GLN A 420 -20.75 -9.08 13.63
CA GLN A 420 -21.33 -10.39 13.41
C GLN A 420 -20.65 -11.18 12.28
N MET A 421 -19.70 -10.54 11.59
CA MET A 421 -18.98 -11.18 10.49
C MET A 421 -18.04 -12.28 10.99
N ARG A 422 -18.09 -13.44 10.36
CA ARG A 422 -17.09 -14.49 10.58
C ARG A 422 -15.78 -14.21 9.87
N GLU A 423 -15.85 -13.75 8.60
CA GLU A 423 -14.72 -13.49 7.73
C GLU A 423 -14.98 -12.26 6.85
N VAL A 424 -13.93 -11.54 6.49
CA VAL A 424 -14.03 -10.44 5.53
C VAL A 424 -13.81 -10.96 4.13
N ALA A 425 -14.77 -10.73 3.25
CA ALA A 425 -14.60 -11.00 1.84
C ALA A 425 -13.56 -10.02 1.24
N ILE A 426 -12.44 -10.57 0.77
CA ILE A 426 -11.36 -9.79 0.17
C ILE A 426 -11.56 -9.59 -1.34
N ASN A 427 -11.05 -8.49 -1.83
CA ASN A 427 -10.99 -8.14 -3.25
C ASN A 427 -9.57 -7.70 -3.61
N PRO A 428 -8.69 -8.64 -4.00
CA PRO A 428 -7.31 -8.33 -4.36
C PRO A 428 -7.26 -7.64 -5.73
N LEU A 429 -7.10 -6.34 -5.71
CA LEU A 429 -6.95 -5.48 -6.88
C LEU A 429 -5.48 -5.08 -7.05
N ILE A 430 -5.18 -3.78 -7.19
CA ILE A 430 -3.81 -3.26 -7.08
C ILE A 430 -3.33 -3.39 -5.62
N SER A 431 -4.24 -3.11 -4.69
CA SER A 431 -4.09 -3.37 -3.27
C SER A 431 -5.10 -4.43 -2.79
N LEU A 432 -4.82 -5.06 -1.66
CA LEU A 432 -5.75 -5.99 -1.01
C LEU A 432 -6.82 -5.18 -0.28
N LYS A 433 -8.06 -5.21 -0.81
CA LYS A 433 -9.20 -4.48 -0.26
C LYS A 433 -10.20 -5.43 0.40
N PRO A 434 -10.87 -5.02 1.51
CA PRO A 434 -12.12 -5.64 1.90
C PRO A 434 -13.23 -5.26 0.90
N LYS A 435 -14.25 -6.09 0.75
CA LYS A 435 -15.46 -5.70 -0.01
C LYS A 435 -16.37 -4.79 0.80
N SER A 436 -16.52 -5.11 2.07
CA SER A 436 -17.32 -4.38 3.06
C SER A 436 -16.89 -4.83 4.44
N VAL A 437 -16.95 -3.95 5.43
CA VAL A 437 -16.62 -4.23 6.83
C VAL A 437 -17.71 -3.64 7.73
N PRO A 438 -18.89 -4.30 7.86
CA PRO A 438 -19.93 -3.88 8.78
C PRO A 438 -19.50 -4.09 10.23
N LEU A 439 -19.47 -3.01 10.99
CA LEU A 439 -19.14 -2.95 12.41
C LEU A 439 -20.22 -2.18 13.16
N GLN A 440 -20.39 -2.52 14.45
CA GLN A 440 -21.22 -1.81 15.41
C GLN A 440 -20.32 -1.01 16.35
N PHE A 441 -20.69 0.23 16.62
CA PHE A 441 -20.00 1.11 17.55
C PHE A 441 -20.93 1.45 18.70
N SER A 442 -20.49 1.20 19.92
CA SER A 442 -21.15 1.64 21.15
C SER A 442 -20.19 2.49 21.97
N MET A 443 -20.70 3.54 22.62
CA MET A 443 -19.90 4.37 23.52
C MET A 443 -19.29 3.55 24.66
N ARG A 444 -18.10 3.93 25.11
CA ARG A 444 -17.44 3.35 26.29
C ARG A 444 -17.78 4.13 27.55
#